data_516682713f9f8674acbc9f4fbc907ea2
#
_entry.id   516682713f9f8674acbc9f4fbc907ea2
#
_cell.length_a   1.000
_cell.length_b   1.000
_cell.length_c   1.000
_cell.angle_alpha   90.00
_cell.angle_beta   90.00
_cell.angle_gamma   90.00
#
_symmetry.space_group_name_H-M   'P 1'
#
loop_
_entity.id
_entity.type
_entity.pdbx_description
1 polymer ?
#
loop_
_entity_poly.entity_id
_entity_poly.type
_entity_poly.pdbx_seq_one_letter_code
_entity_poly.pdbx_strand_id
1 'polypeptide(L)'
;MHPFRAASSVGAVLTALPLALGALVAPTVAPPAAAAPGQVALASPQPLPTAQMDGIVLDQAVVGNTVYVVGEFKNARPAGAAAGENESPRYNAMAFDITTGALLDWAPKVNGKISAVEASADGSTIYLGGNFTSVNDETAYRVAAVDAAGKRKPLGA
;
A
#
# COMPACT_ATOMS: atom_id res chain seq x y z
N MET A 1 85.39 15.13 -7.12
CA MET A 1 85.73 15.82 -8.34
C MET A 1 84.56 16.65 -8.80
N HIS A 2 84.60 17.93 -8.50
CA HIS A 2 83.79 18.98 -9.13
C HIS A 2 84.36 19.26 -10.51
N PRO A 3 83.80 20.09 -11.39
CA PRO A 3 82.61 21.00 -11.33
C PRO A 3 81.78 21.03 -12.65
N PHE A 4 80.82 21.83 -12.77
CA PHE A 4 80.60 23.14 -13.47
C PHE A 4 79.10 23.30 -13.76
N ARG A 5 78.53 24.27 -13.21
CA ARG A 5 77.90 25.52 -13.64
C ARG A 5 77.52 25.68 -15.11
N ALA A 6 76.25 26.03 -15.35
CA ALA A 6 75.86 27.16 -16.17
C ALA A 6 74.46 27.64 -15.91
N ALA A 7 74.30 28.88 -15.60
CA ALA A 7 73.07 29.64 -15.53
C ALA A 7 72.78 30.27 -16.90
N SER A 8 71.54 30.50 -17.25
CA SER A 8 71.02 31.58 -18.12
C SER A 8 69.53 31.45 -18.23
N SER A 9 68.81 32.27 -17.76
CA SER A 9 68.24 33.58 -18.08
C SER A 9 66.88 33.52 -18.75
N VAL A 10 65.88 33.93 -17.99
CA VAL A 10 64.87 34.98 -18.32
C VAL A 10 64.06 34.78 -19.59
N GLY A 11 62.76 34.62 -19.38
CA GLY A 11 61.75 34.81 -20.38
C GLY A 11 60.36 34.80 -19.72
N ALA A 12 60.03 35.96 -19.14
CA ALA A 12 58.68 36.20 -18.64
C ALA A 12 57.73 36.39 -19.83
N VAL A 13 56.86 35.45 -20.09
CA VAL A 13 55.69 35.63 -20.97
C VAL A 13 54.49 35.72 -20.10
N LEU A 14 54.00 36.95 -19.91
CA LEU A 14 52.64 37.19 -19.33
C LEU A 14 51.60 36.80 -20.38
N THR A 15 51.02 35.63 -20.27
CA THR A 15 49.79 35.31 -20.99
C THR A 15 48.62 35.56 -20.06
N ALA A 16 47.86 36.59 -20.37
CA ALA A 16 46.60 36.92 -19.73
C ALA A 16 45.61 35.78 -19.95
N LEU A 17 45.17 35.17 -18.86
CA LEU A 17 44.09 34.16 -18.85
C LEU A 17 42.77 34.92 -18.92
N PRO A 18 41.86 34.67 -19.88
CA PRO A 18 40.52 35.26 -19.85
C PRO A 18 39.73 34.61 -18.72
N LEU A 19 39.21 35.46 -17.84
CA LEU A 19 38.24 35.09 -16.82
C LEU A 19 36.98 34.67 -17.54
N ALA A 20 36.74 33.35 -17.70
CA ALA A 20 35.45 32.81 -18.12
C ALA A 20 34.47 33.00 -16.98
N LEU A 21 33.58 33.98 -17.14
CA LEU A 21 32.42 34.17 -16.27
C LEU A 21 31.47 32.98 -16.50
N GLY A 22 31.60 31.93 -15.69
CA GLY A 22 30.70 30.80 -15.68
C GLY A 22 29.34 31.29 -15.22
N ALA A 23 28.39 31.40 -16.14
CA ALA A 23 27.00 31.60 -15.82
C ALA A 23 26.52 30.38 -15.05
N LEU A 24 26.20 30.57 -13.77
CA LEU A 24 25.52 29.59 -12.93
C LEU A 24 24.11 29.41 -13.49
N VAL A 25 23.89 28.40 -14.32
CA VAL A 25 22.53 27.97 -14.73
C VAL A 25 21.92 27.27 -13.53
N ALA A 26 21.09 27.98 -12.77
CA ALA A 26 20.28 27.37 -11.75
C ALA A 26 19.30 26.39 -12.44
N PRO A 27 19.11 25.17 -11.92
CA PRO A 27 18.08 24.28 -12.44
C PRO A 27 16.72 24.96 -12.20
N THR A 28 16.07 25.39 -13.26
CA THR A 28 14.66 25.80 -13.19
C THR A 28 13.84 24.55 -12.93
N VAL A 29 13.40 24.37 -11.67
CA VAL A 29 12.36 23.42 -11.34
C VAL A 29 11.09 23.89 -12.07
N ALA A 30 10.71 23.17 -13.10
CA ALA A 30 9.44 23.42 -13.78
C ALA A 30 8.30 23.26 -12.77
N PRO A 31 7.33 24.19 -12.69
CA PRO A 31 6.16 23.98 -11.85
C PRO A 31 5.42 22.74 -12.32
N PRO A 32 4.79 21.98 -11.41
CA PRO A 32 3.97 20.84 -11.80
C PRO A 32 2.91 21.32 -12.81
N ALA A 33 2.82 20.62 -13.93
CA ALA A 33 1.85 20.93 -14.96
C ALA A 33 0.44 20.94 -14.34
N ALA A 34 -0.20 22.11 -14.32
CA ALA A 34 -1.59 22.21 -13.92
C ALA A 34 -2.42 21.35 -14.88
N ALA A 35 -3.21 20.43 -14.35
CA ALA A 35 -4.11 19.62 -15.15
C ALA A 35 -5.06 20.53 -15.91
N ALA A 36 -5.18 20.33 -17.22
CA ALA A 36 -6.10 21.08 -18.04
C ALA A 36 -7.54 20.87 -17.55
N PRO A 37 -8.39 21.91 -17.49
CA PRO A 37 -9.79 21.77 -17.08
C PRO A 37 -10.50 20.81 -18.03
N GLY A 38 -10.97 19.67 -17.51
CA GLY A 38 -11.68 18.62 -18.26
C GLY A 38 -10.97 17.26 -18.33
N GLN A 39 -9.75 17.12 -17.85
CA GLN A 39 -9.17 15.80 -17.67
C GLN A 39 -9.72 15.18 -16.38
N VAL A 40 -10.58 14.17 -16.54
CA VAL A 40 -10.86 13.23 -15.46
C VAL A 40 -9.50 12.67 -15.02
N ALA A 41 -9.17 12.82 -13.76
CA ALA A 41 -7.97 12.20 -13.23
C ALA A 41 -8.10 10.67 -13.46
N LEU A 42 -7.42 10.19 -14.48
CA LEU A 42 -7.28 8.75 -14.67
C LEU A 42 -6.61 8.21 -13.41
N ALA A 43 -7.10 7.09 -12.93
CA ALA A 43 -6.51 6.41 -11.78
C ALA A 43 -4.99 6.37 -11.93
N SER A 44 -4.27 6.60 -10.85
CA SER A 44 -2.80 6.54 -10.86
C SER A 44 -2.37 5.24 -11.57
N PRO A 45 -1.44 5.29 -12.52
CA PRO A 45 -0.94 4.09 -13.18
C PRO A 45 -0.15 3.17 -12.23
N GLN A 46 0.16 3.66 -11.03
CA GLN A 46 0.79 2.84 -10.00
C GLN A 46 -0.29 2.36 -9.01
N PRO A 47 -0.48 1.04 -8.89
CA PRO A 47 -1.35 0.49 -7.87
C PRO A 47 -0.81 0.88 -6.49
N LEU A 48 -1.70 1.33 -5.61
CA LEU A 48 -1.35 1.53 -4.21
C LEU A 48 -0.89 0.19 -3.62
N PRO A 49 0.16 0.18 -2.81
CA PRO A 49 0.55 -1.03 -2.10
C PRO A 49 -0.58 -1.44 -1.16
N THR A 50 -1.12 -2.63 -1.36
CA THR A 50 -2.21 -3.18 -0.55
C THR A 50 -1.79 -4.46 0.15
N ALA A 51 -2.44 -4.79 1.27
CA ALA A 51 -2.28 -6.07 1.93
C ALA A 51 -2.53 -7.22 0.94
N GLN A 52 -1.78 -8.29 1.08
CA GLN A 52 -1.83 -9.46 0.22
C GLN A 52 -2.32 -10.69 1.01
N MET A 53 -2.89 -11.68 0.34
CA MET A 53 -3.35 -12.92 0.94
C MET A 53 -2.83 -14.13 0.18
N ASP A 54 -2.91 -15.30 0.83
CA ASP A 54 -2.43 -16.58 0.29
C ASP A 54 -3.52 -17.37 -0.49
N GLY A 55 -4.60 -16.70 -0.92
CA GLY A 55 -5.71 -17.35 -1.58
C GLY A 55 -6.53 -16.44 -2.49
N ILE A 56 -7.84 -16.68 -2.57
CA ILE A 56 -8.75 -16.07 -3.53
C ILE A 56 -9.70 -15.11 -2.81
N VAL A 57 -9.82 -13.89 -3.32
CA VAL A 57 -10.87 -12.94 -2.94
C VAL A 57 -12.12 -13.23 -3.75
N LEU A 58 -13.26 -13.28 -3.09
CA LEU A 58 -14.57 -13.53 -3.71
C LEU A 58 -15.46 -12.30 -3.67
N ASP A 59 -15.35 -11.48 -2.61
CA ASP A 59 -16.16 -10.29 -2.45
C ASP A 59 -15.50 -9.26 -1.53
N GLN A 60 -15.95 -8.00 -1.62
CA GLN A 60 -15.47 -6.89 -0.78
C GLN A 60 -16.57 -5.88 -0.50
N ALA A 61 -16.54 -5.28 0.69
CA ALA A 61 -17.39 -4.16 1.10
C ALA A 61 -16.56 -3.02 1.64
N VAL A 62 -16.98 -1.77 1.44
CA VAL A 62 -16.26 -0.58 1.88
C VAL A 62 -17.10 0.23 2.85
N VAL A 63 -16.52 0.55 4.02
CA VAL A 63 -17.12 1.42 5.03
C VAL A 63 -16.12 2.48 5.42
N GLY A 64 -16.35 3.72 5.03
CA GLY A 64 -15.37 4.80 5.22
C GLY A 64 -14.05 4.46 4.54
N ASN A 65 -12.98 4.40 5.31
CA ASN A 65 -11.64 4.03 4.82
C ASN A 65 -11.32 2.54 4.97
N THR A 66 -12.24 1.73 5.46
CA THR A 66 -12.01 0.30 5.67
C THR A 66 -12.58 -0.51 4.51
N VAL A 67 -11.75 -1.34 3.89
CA VAL A 67 -12.17 -2.36 2.93
C VAL A 67 -12.20 -3.70 3.63
N TYR A 68 -13.37 -4.30 3.74
CA TYR A 68 -13.58 -5.67 4.21
C TYR A 68 -13.47 -6.60 3.02
N VAL A 69 -12.63 -7.62 3.13
CA VAL A 69 -12.34 -8.57 2.06
C VAL A 69 -12.61 -9.96 2.53
N VAL A 70 -13.33 -10.73 1.73
CA VAL A 70 -13.69 -12.11 2.05
C VAL A 70 -13.38 -13.05 0.89
N GLY A 71 -13.22 -14.34 1.21
CA GLY A 71 -12.90 -15.31 0.18
C GLY A 71 -12.57 -16.70 0.70
N GLU A 72 -11.52 -17.28 0.12
CA GLU A 72 -10.93 -18.55 0.53
C GLU A 72 -9.42 -18.38 0.67
N PHE A 73 -8.97 -18.02 1.86
CA PHE A 73 -7.56 -17.79 2.22
C PHE A 73 -7.36 -18.02 3.72
N LYS A 74 -6.13 -18.28 4.11
CA LYS A 74 -5.78 -18.55 5.53
C LYS A 74 -5.03 -17.42 6.18
N ASN A 75 -4.16 -16.77 5.41
CA ASN A 75 -3.27 -15.74 5.92
C ASN A 75 -3.31 -14.49 5.04
N ALA A 76 -2.99 -13.37 5.65
CA ALA A 76 -2.68 -12.13 4.94
C ALA A 76 -1.35 -11.54 5.46
N ARG A 77 -0.73 -10.73 4.63
CA ARG A 77 0.54 -10.06 4.92
C ARG A 77 0.52 -8.61 4.47
N PRO A 78 1.36 -7.75 5.06
CA PRO A 78 1.50 -6.37 4.62
C PRO A 78 1.92 -6.27 3.14
N ALA A 79 1.63 -5.15 2.52
CA ALA A 79 2.10 -4.83 1.19
C ALA A 79 3.63 -4.93 1.09
N GLY A 80 4.11 -5.56 0.02
CA GLY A 80 5.54 -5.71 -0.25
C GLY A 80 6.25 -6.83 0.52
N ALA A 81 5.61 -7.49 1.48
CA ALA A 81 6.18 -8.68 2.12
C ALA A 81 6.19 -9.87 1.13
N ALA A 82 7.25 -10.66 1.14
CA ALA A 82 7.30 -11.88 0.36
C ALA A 82 6.32 -12.95 0.91
N ALA A 83 5.94 -13.92 0.09
CA ALA A 83 5.10 -15.03 0.54
C ALA A 83 5.78 -15.78 1.70
N GLY A 84 5.06 -16.02 2.79
CA GLY A 84 5.58 -16.62 4.00
C GLY A 84 6.20 -15.63 5.00
N GLU A 85 6.36 -14.35 4.63
CA GLU A 85 6.93 -13.33 5.51
C GLU A 85 5.84 -12.41 6.10
N ASN A 86 5.94 -12.14 7.40
CA ASN A 86 5.03 -11.26 8.13
C ASN A 86 3.54 -11.62 7.98
N GLU A 87 3.25 -12.90 7.77
CA GLU A 87 1.88 -13.38 7.62
C GLU A 87 1.14 -13.40 8.96
N SER A 88 -0.13 -13.03 8.89
CA SER A 88 -1.06 -13.08 10.02
C SER A 88 -2.27 -13.94 9.64
N PRO A 89 -2.77 -14.82 10.52
CA PRO A 89 -3.97 -15.60 10.26
C PRO A 89 -5.20 -14.71 9.99
N ARG A 90 -5.99 -15.03 8.96
CA ARG A 90 -7.17 -14.25 8.56
C ARG A 90 -8.43 -15.08 8.34
N TYR A 91 -8.33 -16.38 8.22
CA TYR A 91 -9.48 -17.30 8.22
C TYR A 91 -10.63 -16.88 7.30
N ASN A 92 -10.32 -16.63 6.02
CA ASN A 92 -11.26 -16.26 4.96
C ASN A 92 -11.83 -14.83 5.03
N ALA A 93 -11.42 -14.02 5.99
CA ALA A 93 -11.85 -12.64 6.18
C ALA A 93 -10.70 -11.75 6.65
N MET A 94 -10.55 -10.59 6.05
CA MET A 94 -9.59 -9.57 6.47
C MET A 94 -10.13 -8.16 6.17
N ALA A 95 -9.49 -7.14 6.72
CA ALA A 95 -9.72 -5.77 6.33
C ALA A 95 -8.40 -5.02 6.14
N PHE A 96 -8.42 -3.99 5.28
CA PHE A 96 -7.32 -3.07 5.10
C PHE A 96 -7.81 -1.63 4.96
N ASP A 97 -6.94 -0.67 5.26
CA ASP A 97 -7.22 0.75 5.05
C ASP A 97 -7.04 1.10 3.56
N ILE A 98 -8.06 1.67 2.93
CA ILE A 98 -8.07 1.97 1.48
C ILE A 98 -7.07 3.05 1.10
N THR A 99 -6.72 3.95 2.04
CA THR A 99 -5.83 5.08 1.78
C THR A 99 -4.36 4.67 1.86
N THR A 100 -4.04 3.84 2.84
CA THR A 100 -2.65 3.44 3.14
C THR A 100 -2.30 2.04 2.64
N GLY A 101 -3.31 1.19 2.36
CA GLY A 101 -3.14 -0.22 2.05
C GLY A 101 -2.76 -1.09 3.26
N ALA A 102 -2.73 -0.51 4.46
CA ALA A 102 -2.32 -1.20 5.67
C ALA A 102 -3.32 -2.29 6.07
N LEU A 103 -2.79 -3.47 6.40
CA LEU A 103 -3.59 -4.57 6.96
C LEU A 103 -4.11 -4.16 8.35
N LEU A 104 -5.42 -4.30 8.56
CA LEU A 104 -6.08 -4.00 9.83
C LEU A 104 -6.25 -5.28 10.68
N ASP A 105 -6.51 -5.10 11.98
CA ASP A 105 -6.65 -6.21 12.92
C ASP A 105 -7.99 -6.95 12.83
N TRP A 106 -8.92 -6.47 11.99
CA TRP A 106 -10.20 -7.15 11.78
C TRP A 106 -9.99 -8.52 11.13
N ALA A 107 -10.26 -9.58 11.89
CA ALA A 107 -9.99 -10.95 11.53
C ALA A 107 -10.97 -11.94 12.21
N PRO A 108 -12.26 -11.89 11.91
CA PRO A 108 -13.20 -12.88 12.45
C PRO A 108 -12.77 -14.29 11.99
N LYS A 109 -12.74 -15.23 12.94
CA LYS A 109 -12.34 -16.61 12.66
C LYS A 109 -13.51 -17.37 12.04
N VAL A 110 -13.50 -17.53 10.73
CA VAL A 110 -14.54 -18.21 9.98
C VAL A 110 -13.99 -19.55 9.46
N ASN A 111 -14.67 -20.66 9.76
CA ASN A 111 -14.15 -22.00 9.48
C ASN A 111 -14.38 -22.50 8.04
N GLY A 112 -14.89 -21.66 7.15
CA GLY A 112 -15.14 -22.03 5.76
C GLY A 112 -15.16 -20.82 4.84
N LYS A 113 -15.24 -21.08 3.54
CA LYS A 113 -15.25 -20.07 2.50
C LYS A 113 -16.39 -19.07 2.70
N ILE A 114 -16.05 -17.78 2.57
CA ILE A 114 -17.02 -16.69 2.55
C ILE A 114 -17.15 -16.20 1.11
N SER A 115 -18.37 -16.21 0.58
CA SER A 115 -18.65 -15.89 -0.82
C SER A 115 -19.24 -14.50 -1.02
N ALA A 116 -19.74 -13.88 0.05
CA ALA A 116 -20.35 -12.56 0.02
C ALA A 116 -20.10 -11.80 1.32
N VAL A 117 -19.93 -10.50 1.22
CA VAL A 117 -19.83 -9.56 2.35
C VAL A 117 -20.64 -8.31 2.05
N GLU A 118 -21.39 -7.81 3.02
CA GLU A 118 -22.16 -6.58 2.91
C GLU A 118 -22.10 -5.84 4.25
N ALA A 119 -22.11 -4.53 4.20
CA ALA A 119 -22.16 -3.69 5.39
C ALA A 119 -23.55 -3.09 5.60
N SER A 120 -24.00 -2.97 6.85
CA SER A 120 -25.18 -2.18 7.15
C SER A 120 -24.98 -0.71 6.74
N ALA A 121 -26.08 -0.01 6.48
CA ALA A 121 -26.06 1.39 6.04
C ALA A 121 -25.29 2.33 6.98
N ASP A 122 -25.27 2.04 8.27
CA ASP A 122 -24.54 2.75 9.30
C ASP A 122 -23.08 2.26 9.50
N GLY A 123 -22.68 1.21 8.78
CA GLY A 123 -21.36 0.60 8.89
C GLY A 123 -21.09 -0.17 10.18
N SER A 124 -22.08 -0.28 11.08
CA SER A 124 -21.90 -0.90 12.40
C SER A 124 -21.92 -2.44 12.37
N THR A 125 -22.38 -3.01 11.28
CA THR A 125 -22.55 -4.47 11.12
C THR A 125 -22.05 -4.90 9.76
N ILE A 126 -21.25 -5.95 9.75
CA ILE A 126 -20.75 -6.59 8.54
C ILE A 126 -21.41 -7.97 8.44
N TYR A 127 -22.16 -8.19 7.40
CA TYR A 127 -22.83 -9.46 7.11
C TYR A 127 -21.92 -10.32 6.25
N LEU A 128 -21.83 -11.60 6.62
CA LEU A 128 -21.01 -12.60 5.93
C LEU A 128 -21.93 -13.71 5.42
N GLY A 129 -21.76 -14.08 4.16
CA GLY A 129 -22.47 -15.17 3.53
C GLY A 129 -21.52 -16.19 2.90
N GLY A 130 -21.73 -17.48 3.09
CA GLY A 130 -20.80 -18.45 2.52
C GLY A 130 -21.04 -19.91 2.91
N ASN A 131 -20.00 -20.70 2.77
CA ASN A 131 -20.04 -22.12 3.10
C ASN A 131 -19.23 -22.40 4.38
N PHE A 132 -19.72 -21.90 5.49
CA PHE A 132 -19.14 -22.07 6.82
C PHE A 132 -20.20 -22.57 7.82
N THR A 133 -19.75 -23.03 8.96
CA THR A 133 -20.61 -23.53 10.06
C THR A 133 -20.31 -22.87 11.41
N SER A 134 -19.24 -22.09 11.50
CA SER A 134 -18.91 -21.31 12.70
C SER A 134 -18.19 -20.01 12.39
N VAL A 135 -18.40 -19.03 13.26
CA VAL A 135 -17.68 -17.74 13.31
C VAL A 135 -17.24 -17.51 14.75
N ASN A 136 -15.95 -17.27 14.98
CA ASN A 136 -15.36 -17.10 16.32
C ASN A 136 -15.67 -18.25 17.28
N ASP A 137 -15.61 -19.47 16.75
CA ASP A 137 -15.92 -20.73 17.46
C ASP A 137 -17.40 -20.88 17.91
N GLU A 138 -18.28 -19.94 17.55
CA GLU A 138 -19.72 -20.01 17.75
C GLU A 138 -20.43 -20.53 16.50
N THR A 139 -21.44 -21.37 16.68
CA THR A 139 -22.23 -21.94 15.57
C THR A 139 -22.88 -20.83 14.73
N ALA A 140 -22.64 -20.85 13.42
CA ALA A 140 -23.25 -19.96 12.44
C ALA A 140 -23.29 -20.65 11.08
N TYR A 141 -24.45 -21.01 10.63
CA TYR A 141 -24.60 -21.73 9.36
C TYR A 141 -24.82 -20.75 8.21
N ARG A 142 -23.80 -20.64 7.33
CA ARG A 142 -23.84 -19.94 6.03
C ARG A 142 -24.04 -18.43 6.07
N VAL A 143 -24.62 -17.88 7.14
CA VAL A 143 -24.82 -16.44 7.33
C VAL A 143 -24.41 -16.06 8.75
N ALA A 144 -23.71 -14.94 8.88
CA ALA A 144 -23.33 -14.36 10.17
C ALA A 144 -23.29 -12.83 10.09
N ALA A 145 -23.41 -12.19 11.23
CA ALA A 145 -23.17 -10.77 11.40
C ALA A 145 -22.02 -10.58 12.39
N VAL A 146 -21.11 -9.66 12.09
CA VAL A 146 -20.01 -9.26 12.96
C VAL A 146 -19.95 -7.72 13.04
N ASP A 147 -19.36 -7.20 14.09
CA ASP A 147 -19.12 -5.76 14.22
C ASP A 147 -17.78 -5.35 13.59
N ALA A 148 -17.49 -4.06 13.66
CA ALA A 148 -16.23 -3.49 13.18
C ALA A 148 -14.99 -3.96 13.96
N ALA A 149 -15.16 -4.63 15.11
CA ALA A 149 -14.09 -5.29 15.86
C ALA A 149 -13.97 -6.80 15.51
N GLY A 150 -14.79 -7.30 14.57
CA GLY A 150 -14.83 -8.70 14.20
C GLY A 150 -15.60 -9.61 15.18
N LYS A 151 -16.25 -9.04 16.21
CA LYS A 151 -17.06 -9.81 17.14
C LYS A 151 -18.40 -10.16 16.53
N ARG A 152 -18.87 -11.37 16.83
CA ARG A 152 -20.17 -11.81 16.37
C ARG A 152 -21.31 -10.97 16.95
N LYS A 153 -22.27 -10.63 16.11
CA LYS A 153 -23.55 -10.01 16.46
C LYS A 153 -24.70 -11.00 16.21
N PRO A 154 -25.81 -10.92 16.95
CA PRO A 154 -27.01 -11.65 16.57
C PRO A 154 -27.47 -11.15 15.20
N LEU A 155 -27.93 -12.06 14.35
CA LEU A 155 -28.71 -11.70 13.18
C LEU A 155 -30.03 -11.16 13.75
N GLY A 156 -30.37 -9.90 13.46
CA GLY A 156 -31.55 -9.25 14.02
C GLY A 156 -32.81 -10.13 13.87
N ALA A 157 -33.62 -10.13 14.91
CA ALA A 157 -34.94 -10.74 14.89
C ALA A 157 -35.94 -9.78 14.24
#